data_906f3f8f7020505910d9a5e743f05c81
#
_entry.id   906f3f8f7020505910d9a5e743f05c81
#
_cell.length_a   1.000
_cell.length_b   1.000
_cell.length_c   1.000
_cell.angle_alpha   90.00
_cell.angle_beta   90.00
_cell.angle_gamma   90.00
#
_symmetry.space_group_name_H-M   'P 1'
#
loop_
_entity.id
_entity.type
_entity.pdbx_description
1 polymer ?
#
loop_
_entity_poly.entity_id
_entity_poly.type
_entity_poly.pdbx_seq_one_letter_code
_entity_poly.pdbx_strand_id
1 'polypeptide(L)'
;MKLIENVTKEEYENFVKNHKKSHFLQSYAWGEFAKKEKGLFPHYIGLKDDNDTLVAATLLLEKKLPLGMSYLYAPRGYVIDYDNVDLLTEFTNQIKVFAKKKKAIFVKIDPDIIYNEEDTFGNKIVTDNNKELNTLKKLGYKHLGFTKNFETMQPRYTFRINMDKPWEEIENNFSKTTKQRIKKAEDFFV
;
A
#
# COMPACT_ATOMS: atom_id res chain seq x y z
N MET A 1 -19.88 12.77 1.78
CA MET A 1 -19.05 11.63 2.26
C MET A 1 -18.53 11.88 3.67
N LYS A 2 -18.28 10.82 4.46
CA LYS A 2 -17.90 10.91 5.89
C LYS A 2 -16.66 10.06 6.18
N LEU A 3 -15.65 10.65 6.84
CA LEU A 3 -14.49 9.91 7.34
C LEU A 3 -14.84 9.10 8.58
N ILE A 4 -14.44 7.84 8.61
CA ILE A 4 -14.53 6.94 9.74
C ILE A 4 -13.12 6.66 10.25
N GLU A 5 -12.80 7.11 11.47
CA GLU A 5 -11.44 7.01 12.03
C GLU A 5 -11.09 5.61 12.56
N ASN A 6 -12.11 4.79 12.85
CA ASN A 6 -11.96 3.43 13.35
C ASN A 6 -13.00 2.54 12.66
N VAL A 7 -12.70 2.13 11.43
CA VAL A 7 -13.53 1.14 10.72
C VAL A 7 -13.43 -0.19 11.47
N THR A 8 -14.53 -0.91 11.59
CA THR A 8 -14.52 -2.23 12.24
C THR A 8 -13.58 -3.17 11.47
N LYS A 9 -13.00 -4.13 12.18
CA LYS A 9 -12.07 -5.11 11.56
C LYS A 9 -12.73 -5.80 10.38
N GLU A 10 -13.94 -6.29 10.56
CA GLU A 10 -14.68 -7.05 9.54
C GLU A 10 -14.94 -6.19 8.29
N GLU A 11 -15.47 -4.99 8.45
CA GLU A 11 -15.76 -4.06 7.34
C GLU A 11 -14.47 -3.66 6.61
N TYR A 12 -13.41 -3.35 7.37
CA TYR A 12 -12.11 -2.97 6.81
C TYR A 12 -11.48 -4.09 6.00
N GLU A 13 -11.40 -5.31 6.58
CA GLU A 13 -10.80 -6.48 5.90
C GLU A 13 -11.59 -6.87 4.66
N ASN A 14 -12.93 -6.85 4.73
CA ASN A 14 -13.78 -7.14 3.59
C ASN A 14 -13.54 -6.14 2.45
N PHE A 15 -13.49 -4.85 2.75
CA PHE A 15 -13.22 -3.82 1.74
C PHE A 15 -11.83 -3.99 1.13
N VAL A 16 -10.77 -4.07 1.96
CA VAL A 16 -9.39 -4.16 1.49
C VAL A 16 -9.18 -5.42 0.66
N LYS A 17 -9.70 -6.57 1.11
CA LYS A 17 -9.54 -7.86 0.42
C LYS A 17 -10.15 -7.84 -1.00
N ASN A 18 -11.30 -7.19 -1.17
CA ASN A 18 -12.05 -7.22 -2.42
C ASN A 18 -11.73 -6.03 -3.36
N HIS A 19 -10.90 -5.11 -2.93
CA HIS A 19 -10.56 -3.93 -3.73
C HIS A 19 -9.43 -4.21 -4.73
N LYS A 20 -9.51 -3.66 -5.95
CA LYS A 20 -8.47 -3.81 -7.01
C LYS A 20 -7.07 -3.33 -6.59
N LYS A 21 -6.98 -2.42 -5.63
CA LYS A 21 -5.73 -1.93 -5.02
C LYS A 21 -5.43 -2.61 -3.68
N SER A 22 -5.94 -3.83 -3.48
CA SER A 22 -5.60 -4.64 -2.31
C SER A 22 -4.09 -4.88 -2.20
N HIS A 23 -3.58 -4.75 -0.99
CA HIS A 23 -2.19 -5.09 -0.70
C HIS A 23 -2.07 -5.59 0.75
N PHE A 24 -1.27 -6.64 1.00
CA PHE A 24 -1.15 -7.23 2.34
C PHE A 24 -0.63 -6.23 3.38
N LEU A 25 0.19 -5.24 2.98
CA LEU A 25 0.65 -4.16 3.87
C LEU A 25 -0.46 -3.18 4.28
N GLN A 26 -1.64 -3.28 3.67
CA GLN A 26 -2.85 -2.57 4.07
C GLN A 26 -3.83 -3.46 4.84
N SER A 27 -3.47 -4.72 5.14
CA SER A 27 -4.33 -5.62 5.91
C SER A 27 -4.40 -5.24 7.39
N TYR A 28 -5.47 -5.66 8.04
CA TYR A 28 -5.62 -5.52 9.49
C TYR A 28 -4.50 -6.26 10.23
N ALA A 29 -4.17 -7.49 9.80
CA ALA A 29 -3.09 -8.29 10.36
C ALA A 29 -1.74 -7.58 10.32
N TRP A 30 -1.44 -6.86 9.22
CA TRP A 30 -0.21 -6.06 9.14
C TRP A 30 -0.17 -4.92 10.15
N GLY A 31 -1.29 -4.25 10.38
CA GLY A 31 -1.38 -3.20 11.40
C GLY A 31 -1.12 -3.74 12.81
N GLU A 32 -1.70 -4.88 13.16
CA GLU A 32 -1.45 -5.53 14.47
C GLU A 32 0.01 -6.00 14.60
N PHE A 33 0.60 -6.55 13.55
CA PHE A 33 2.03 -6.88 13.51
C PHE A 33 2.89 -5.62 13.72
N ALA A 34 2.60 -4.53 13.01
CA ALA A 34 3.35 -3.29 13.13
C ALA A 34 3.25 -2.68 14.54
N LYS A 35 2.10 -2.83 15.19
CA LYS A 35 1.90 -2.41 16.58
C LYS A 35 2.76 -3.23 17.53
N LYS A 36 2.74 -4.56 17.41
CA LYS A 36 3.44 -5.48 18.29
C LYS A 36 4.97 -5.41 18.11
N GLU A 37 5.43 -5.51 16.86
CA GLU A 37 6.86 -5.72 16.56
C GLU A 37 7.63 -4.42 16.29
N LYS A 38 6.93 -3.35 15.87
CA LYS A 38 7.57 -2.08 15.49
C LYS A 38 7.20 -0.90 16.37
N GLY A 39 6.30 -1.10 17.33
CA GLY A 39 5.82 -0.02 18.21
C GLY A 39 5.14 1.12 17.46
N LEU A 40 4.46 0.81 16.35
CA LEU A 40 3.68 1.76 15.57
C LEU A 40 2.21 1.68 15.98
N PHE A 41 1.46 2.77 15.87
CA PHE A 41 0.05 2.80 16.21
C PHE A 41 -0.78 2.71 14.93
N PRO A 42 -1.51 1.58 14.67
CA PRO A 42 -2.34 1.45 13.49
C PRO A 42 -3.63 2.26 13.62
N HIS A 43 -4.03 2.93 12.54
CA HIS A 43 -5.32 3.58 12.38
C HIS A 43 -5.96 3.03 11.11
N TYR A 44 -7.12 2.41 11.25
CA TYR A 44 -7.90 1.83 10.17
C TYR A 44 -8.96 2.85 9.74
N ILE A 45 -8.59 3.67 8.76
CA ILE A 45 -9.39 4.81 8.30
C ILE A 45 -10.20 4.40 7.08
N GLY A 46 -11.46 4.84 7.03
CA GLY A 46 -12.33 4.65 5.89
C GLY A 46 -13.04 5.93 5.49
N LEU A 47 -13.48 6.00 4.25
CA LEU A 47 -14.41 7.01 3.76
C LEU A 47 -15.69 6.33 3.31
N LYS A 48 -16.81 6.74 3.86
CA LYS A 48 -18.15 6.27 3.49
C LYS A 48 -18.87 7.29 2.63
N ASP A 49 -19.61 6.79 1.66
CA ASP A 49 -20.54 7.61 0.87
C ASP A 49 -21.83 7.93 1.64
N ASP A 50 -22.77 8.56 0.95
CA ASP A 50 -24.05 8.97 1.54
C ASP A 50 -25.00 7.77 1.79
N ASN A 51 -24.70 6.59 1.23
CA ASN A 51 -25.39 5.32 1.49
C ASN A 51 -24.73 4.49 2.60
N ASP A 52 -23.82 5.08 3.38
CA ASP A 52 -23.02 4.41 4.42
C ASP A 52 -22.14 3.26 3.91
N THR A 53 -21.80 3.28 2.60
CA THR A 53 -20.94 2.29 1.96
C THR A 53 -19.47 2.76 1.99
N LEU A 54 -18.56 1.87 2.37
CA LEU A 54 -17.12 2.17 2.35
C LEU A 54 -16.61 2.23 0.91
N VAL A 55 -16.08 3.38 0.50
CA VAL A 55 -15.61 3.66 -0.87
C VAL A 55 -14.10 3.88 -0.96
N ALA A 56 -13.45 4.13 0.16
CA ALA A 56 -11.99 4.19 0.28
C ALA A 56 -11.56 3.79 1.68
N ALA A 57 -10.37 3.20 1.80
CA ALA A 57 -9.79 2.86 3.10
C ALA A 57 -8.27 3.00 3.09
N THR A 58 -7.68 3.11 4.28
CA THR A 58 -6.23 3.02 4.45
C THR A 58 -5.85 2.62 5.87
N LEU A 59 -4.80 1.80 5.99
CA LEU A 59 -4.04 1.65 7.20
C LEU A 59 -3.02 2.80 7.28
N LEU A 60 -3.14 3.65 8.29
CA LEU A 60 -2.13 4.63 8.64
C LEU A 60 -1.36 4.16 9.88
N LEU A 61 -0.08 3.96 9.73
CA LEU A 61 0.83 3.65 10.84
C LEU A 61 1.39 4.95 11.41
N GLU A 62 1.02 5.25 12.66
CA GLU A 62 1.50 6.43 13.37
C GLU A 62 2.77 6.10 14.13
N LYS A 63 3.83 6.90 13.94
CA LYS A 63 5.02 6.92 14.79
C LYS A 63 5.00 8.17 15.65
N LYS A 64 5.00 7.97 16.97
CA LYS A 64 5.14 9.08 17.93
C LYS A 64 6.56 9.64 17.90
N LEU A 65 6.64 10.95 18.00
CA LEU A 65 7.87 11.73 18.05
C LEU A 65 7.91 12.57 19.34
N PRO A 66 9.09 13.11 19.72
CA PRO A 66 9.19 14.06 20.83
C PRO A 66 8.22 15.24 20.67
N LEU A 67 7.96 15.94 21.77
CA LEU A 67 7.07 17.12 21.83
C LEU A 67 5.61 16.83 21.41
N GLY A 68 5.16 15.59 21.52
CA GLY A 68 3.79 15.20 21.18
C GLY A 68 3.46 15.23 19.69
N MET A 69 4.47 15.35 18.84
CA MET A 69 4.33 15.24 17.38
C MET A 69 4.22 13.76 16.93
N SER A 70 3.89 13.58 15.68
CA SER A 70 3.91 12.26 15.05
C SER A 70 4.23 12.36 13.55
N TYR A 71 4.39 11.22 12.88
CA TYR A 71 4.19 11.11 11.45
C TYR A 71 3.29 9.92 11.14
N LEU A 72 2.66 9.96 9.98
CA LEU A 72 1.76 8.92 9.49
C LEU A 72 2.32 8.30 8.21
N TYR A 73 2.22 6.98 8.09
CA TYR A 73 2.67 6.26 6.92
C TYR A 73 1.60 5.25 6.46
N ALA A 74 1.22 5.33 5.20
CA ALA A 74 0.33 4.36 4.55
C ALA A 74 1.14 3.45 3.62
N PRO A 75 1.60 2.27 4.09
CA PRO A 75 2.38 1.37 3.25
C PRO A 75 1.52 0.80 2.11
N ARG A 76 1.95 1.01 0.86
CA ARG A 76 1.20 0.63 -0.34
C ARG A 76 -0.25 1.15 -0.39
N GLY A 77 -0.55 2.19 0.38
CA GLY A 77 -1.86 2.83 0.43
C GLY A 77 -1.90 4.12 -0.41
N TYR A 78 -3.06 4.59 -0.73
CA TYR A 78 -4.35 4.18 -0.17
C TYR A 78 -5.00 3.01 -0.95
N VAL A 79 -5.96 2.34 -0.31
CA VAL A 79 -6.86 1.39 -0.97
C VAL A 79 -8.06 2.18 -1.49
N ILE A 80 -7.93 2.70 -2.71
CA ILE A 80 -8.85 3.64 -3.35
C ILE A 80 -8.75 3.52 -4.86
N ASP A 81 -9.79 3.94 -5.58
CA ASP A 81 -9.71 4.14 -7.02
C ASP A 81 -8.98 5.44 -7.35
N TYR A 82 -7.73 5.33 -7.80
CA TYR A 82 -6.91 6.48 -8.17
C TYR A 82 -7.38 7.19 -9.45
N ASP A 83 -8.22 6.54 -10.26
CA ASP A 83 -8.84 7.14 -11.44
C ASP A 83 -10.01 8.06 -11.08
N ASN A 84 -10.62 7.84 -9.92
CA ASN A 84 -11.67 8.71 -9.40
C ASN A 84 -11.05 9.90 -8.66
N VAL A 85 -10.79 10.98 -9.42
CA VAL A 85 -10.10 12.18 -8.93
C VAL A 85 -10.88 12.87 -7.80
N ASP A 86 -12.21 12.90 -7.88
CA ASP A 86 -13.06 13.55 -6.86
C ASP A 86 -12.99 12.77 -5.54
N LEU A 87 -13.10 11.44 -5.60
CA LEU A 87 -12.97 10.57 -4.44
C LEU A 87 -11.58 10.71 -3.80
N LEU A 88 -10.52 10.68 -4.63
CA LEU A 88 -9.13 10.81 -4.17
C LEU A 88 -8.90 12.20 -3.53
N THR A 89 -9.51 13.24 -4.09
CA THR A 89 -9.44 14.61 -3.55
C THR A 89 -10.09 14.69 -2.18
N GLU A 90 -11.32 14.20 -2.08
CA GLU A 90 -12.07 14.19 -0.81
C GLU A 90 -11.33 13.39 0.25
N PHE A 91 -10.89 12.17 -0.09
CA PHE A 91 -10.15 11.32 0.86
C PHE A 91 -8.85 11.98 1.32
N THR A 92 -8.07 12.57 0.39
CA THR A 92 -6.85 13.30 0.71
C THR A 92 -7.11 14.46 1.69
N ASN A 93 -8.19 15.23 1.46
CA ASN A 93 -8.55 16.35 2.34
C ASN A 93 -8.93 15.86 3.74
N GLN A 94 -9.71 14.79 3.84
CA GLN A 94 -10.08 14.19 5.12
C GLN A 94 -8.86 13.62 5.86
N ILE A 95 -7.92 12.98 5.16
CA ILE A 95 -6.65 12.52 5.74
C ILE A 95 -5.81 13.69 6.25
N LYS A 96 -5.77 14.84 5.56
CA LYS A 96 -5.09 16.05 6.05
C LYS A 96 -5.68 16.55 7.36
N VAL A 97 -7.01 16.54 7.50
CA VAL A 97 -7.70 16.91 8.76
C VAL A 97 -7.33 15.93 9.88
N PHE A 98 -7.40 14.64 9.61
CA PHE A 98 -7.00 13.59 10.57
C PHE A 98 -5.53 13.76 11.00
N ALA A 99 -4.63 13.98 10.05
CA ALA A 99 -3.20 14.18 10.32
C ALA A 99 -2.95 15.39 11.25
N LYS A 100 -3.63 16.51 11.03
CA LYS A 100 -3.57 17.69 11.91
C LYS A 100 -4.03 17.35 13.33
N LYS A 101 -5.14 16.61 13.47
CA LYS A 101 -5.65 16.14 14.76
C LYS A 101 -4.61 15.28 15.51
N LYS A 102 -3.82 14.47 14.78
CA LYS A 102 -2.73 13.65 15.32
C LYS A 102 -1.42 14.41 15.51
N LYS A 103 -1.37 15.72 15.25
CA LYS A 103 -0.16 16.55 15.24
C LYS A 103 0.95 15.95 14.36
N ALA A 104 0.53 15.35 13.23
CA ALA A 104 1.47 14.74 12.30
C ALA A 104 2.19 15.83 11.49
N ILE A 105 3.52 15.73 11.45
CA ILE A 105 4.38 16.66 10.70
C ILE A 105 4.35 16.37 9.19
N PHE A 106 4.06 15.12 8.82
CA PHE A 106 3.77 14.70 7.44
C PHE A 106 2.95 13.41 7.39
N VAL A 107 2.35 13.18 6.25
CA VAL A 107 1.77 11.89 5.85
C VAL A 107 2.57 11.37 4.66
N LYS A 108 3.15 10.18 4.79
CA LYS A 108 3.84 9.49 3.70
C LYS A 108 2.95 8.42 3.12
N ILE A 109 2.88 8.38 1.79
CA ILE A 109 2.22 7.30 1.05
C ILE A 109 3.19 6.74 0.01
N ASP A 110 3.07 5.47 -0.33
CA ASP A 110 3.79 4.83 -1.43
C ASP A 110 2.87 3.86 -2.17
N PRO A 111 1.82 4.40 -2.83
CA PRO A 111 0.79 3.59 -3.45
C PRO A 111 1.37 2.63 -4.49
N ASP A 112 0.72 1.46 -4.62
CA ASP A 112 1.09 0.46 -5.62
C ASP A 112 0.57 0.88 -7.01
N ILE A 113 1.28 1.86 -7.61
CA ILE A 113 1.02 2.40 -8.93
C ILE A 113 2.18 2.00 -9.84
N ILE A 114 1.85 1.33 -10.94
CA ILE A 114 2.85 0.95 -11.93
C ILE A 114 3.26 2.18 -12.72
N TYR A 115 4.53 2.57 -12.62
CA TYR A 115 5.13 3.64 -13.40
C TYR A 115 5.72 3.10 -14.70
N ASN A 116 6.53 2.04 -14.60
CA ASN A 116 7.07 1.29 -15.72
C ASN A 116 6.89 -0.20 -15.46
N GLU A 117 6.65 -0.96 -16.51
CA GLU A 117 6.58 -2.41 -16.48
C GLU A 117 7.39 -2.98 -17.67
N GLU A 118 8.17 -4.00 -17.38
CA GLU A 118 9.00 -4.71 -18.37
C GLU A 118 8.75 -6.21 -18.23
N ASP A 119 8.81 -6.92 -19.36
CA ASP A 119 8.79 -8.38 -19.36
C ASP A 119 10.14 -8.97 -18.93
N THR A 120 10.23 -10.29 -18.88
CA THR A 120 11.46 -11.00 -18.49
C THR A 120 12.63 -10.83 -19.49
N PHE A 121 12.35 -10.29 -20.68
CA PHE A 121 13.34 -10.01 -21.71
C PHE A 121 13.74 -8.53 -21.73
N GLY A 122 13.16 -7.69 -20.86
CA GLY A 122 13.42 -6.26 -20.81
C GLY A 122 12.60 -5.43 -21.83
N ASN A 123 11.58 -6.03 -22.45
CA ASN A 123 10.67 -5.29 -23.31
C ASN A 123 9.73 -4.46 -22.46
N LYS A 124 9.55 -3.21 -22.80
CA LYS A 124 8.66 -2.30 -22.07
C LYS A 124 7.20 -2.59 -22.40
N ILE A 125 6.41 -2.89 -21.36
CA ILE A 125 4.94 -3.07 -21.42
C ILE A 125 4.24 -1.77 -21.08
N VAL A 126 4.65 -1.12 -19.97
CA VAL A 126 4.16 0.19 -19.53
C VAL A 126 5.33 1.14 -19.40
N THR A 127 5.19 2.36 -19.92
CA THR A 127 6.26 3.36 -19.89
C THR A 127 5.73 4.69 -19.41
N ASP A 128 6.46 5.31 -18.45
CA ASP A 128 6.26 6.69 -18.00
C ASP A 128 4.79 7.01 -17.65
N ASN A 129 4.14 6.13 -16.92
CA ASN A 129 2.78 6.36 -16.43
C ASN A 129 2.77 7.49 -15.38
N ASN A 130 2.51 8.70 -15.83
CA ASN A 130 2.53 9.90 -15.00
C ASN A 130 1.12 10.35 -14.53
N LYS A 131 0.04 9.69 -14.94
CA LYS A 131 -1.33 10.14 -14.68
C LYS A 131 -1.60 10.31 -13.19
N GLU A 132 -1.48 9.23 -12.43
CA GLU A 132 -1.73 9.22 -11.00
C GLU A 132 -0.71 10.05 -10.23
N LEU A 133 0.56 10.03 -10.66
CA LEU A 133 1.61 10.86 -10.08
C LEU A 133 1.28 12.35 -10.21
N ASN A 134 0.81 12.80 -11.39
CA ASN A 134 0.43 14.18 -11.62
C ASN A 134 -0.83 14.58 -10.82
N THR A 135 -1.79 13.66 -10.69
CA THR A 135 -2.98 13.88 -9.84
C THR A 135 -2.57 14.06 -8.38
N LEU A 136 -1.74 13.19 -7.84
CA LEU A 136 -1.23 13.31 -6.47
C LEU A 136 -0.46 14.62 -6.25
N LYS A 137 0.38 15.05 -7.21
CA LYS A 137 1.07 16.35 -7.14
C LYS A 137 0.09 17.52 -7.08
N LYS A 138 -0.98 17.51 -7.90
CA LYS A 138 -2.03 18.54 -7.87
C LYS A 138 -2.76 18.59 -6.52
N LEU A 139 -2.90 17.45 -5.84
CA LEU A 139 -3.47 17.36 -4.50
C LEU A 139 -2.51 17.78 -3.38
N GLY A 140 -1.30 18.21 -3.73
CA GLY A 140 -0.30 18.75 -2.80
C GLY A 140 0.68 17.70 -2.25
N TYR A 141 0.73 16.50 -2.80
CA TYR A 141 1.79 15.54 -2.48
C TYR A 141 3.10 15.95 -3.16
N LYS A 142 4.19 15.86 -2.40
CA LYS A 142 5.54 16.02 -2.93
C LYS A 142 6.11 14.66 -3.31
N HIS A 143 6.40 14.44 -4.58
CA HIS A 143 7.11 13.25 -5.02
C HIS A 143 8.58 13.32 -4.58
N LEU A 144 9.04 12.33 -3.84
CA LEU A 144 10.41 12.28 -3.28
C LEU A 144 11.46 11.74 -4.28
N GLY A 145 11.04 11.49 -5.52
CA GLY A 145 11.89 10.89 -6.55
C GLY A 145 11.87 9.37 -6.51
N PHE A 146 12.56 8.78 -7.47
CA PHE A 146 12.79 7.34 -7.53
C PHE A 146 14.15 7.06 -6.89
N THR A 147 14.14 6.43 -5.71
CA THR A 147 15.37 6.08 -5.01
C THR A 147 16.15 5.01 -5.75
N LYS A 148 17.46 5.14 -5.83
CA LYS A 148 18.33 4.16 -6.51
C LYS A 148 18.80 3.03 -5.58
N ASN A 149 18.86 3.29 -4.29
CA ASN A 149 19.24 2.36 -3.24
C ASN A 149 18.05 2.06 -2.35
N PHE A 150 18.12 1.06 -1.46
CA PHE A 150 17.08 0.70 -0.49
C PHE A 150 16.86 1.77 0.60
N GLU A 151 16.87 3.04 0.23
CA GLU A 151 16.70 4.18 1.13
C GLU A 151 15.25 4.39 1.55
N THR A 152 14.31 3.65 0.94
CA THR A 152 12.88 3.72 1.26
C THR A 152 12.40 2.42 1.90
N MET A 153 11.27 2.51 2.60
CA MET A 153 10.66 1.35 3.28
C MET A 153 10.17 0.27 2.31
N GLN A 154 10.02 0.59 1.01
CA GLN A 154 9.56 -0.35 -0.02
C GLN A 154 10.50 -0.36 -1.22
N PRO A 155 10.74 -1.51 -1.84
CA PRO A 155 11.59 -1.61 -3.03
C PRO A 155 10.95 -0.87 -4.21
N ARG A 156 11.79 -0.19 -4.99
CA ARG A 156 11.39 0.51 -6.21
C ARG A 156 10.99 -0.45 -7.32
N TYR A 157 11.75 -1.53 -7.48
CA TYR A 157 11.48 -2.59 -8.45
C TYR A 157 11.05 -3.85 -7.73
N THR A 158 10.06 -4.51 -8.25
CA THR A 158 9.57 -5.80 -7.74
C THR A 158 9.34 -6.75 -8.92
N PHE A 159 9.62 -8.02 -8.70
CA PHE A 159 9.16 -9.07 -9.60
C PHE A 159 7.80 -9.57 -9.12
N ARG A 160 6.91 -9.84 -10.07
CA ARG A 160 5.59 -10.41 -9.81
C ARG A 160 5.45 -11.73 -10.53
N ILE A 161 4.90 -12.71 -9.84
CA ILE A 161 4.53 -14.01 -10.40
C ILE A 161 3.01 -14.08 -10.35
N ASN A 162 2.39 -14.36 -11.50
CA ASN A 162 0.95 -14.60 -11.53
C ASN A 162 0.66 -15.97 -10.92
N MET A 163 -0.12 -15.98 -9.83
CA MET A 163 -0.51 -17.18 -9.09
C MET A 163 -1.83 -17.79 -9.56
N ASP A 164 -2.47 -17.26 -10.62
CA ASP A 164 -3.71 -17.80 -11.17
C ASP A 164 -3.50 -19.11 -11.96
N LYS A 165 -2.25 -19.54 -12.10
CA LYS A 165 -1.84 -20.75 -12.78
C LYS A 165 -1.66 -21.91 -11.79
N PRO A 166 -1.84 -23.18 -12.25
CA PRO A 166 -1.47 -24.34 -11.45
C PRO A 166 -0.02 -24.26 -10.96
N TRP A 167 0.21 -24.67 -9.71
CA TRP A 167 1.56 -24.61 -9.10
C TRP A 167 2.62 -25.31 -9.96
N GLU A 168 2.31 -26.46 -10.53
CA GLU A 168 3.23 -27.21 -11.40
C GLU A 168 3.72 -26.37 -12.60
N GLU A 169 2.82 -25.56 -13.20
CA GLU A 169 3.19 -24.68 -14.32
C GLU A 169 4.14 -23.57 -13.84
N ILE A 170 3.84 -22.98 -12.68
CA ILE A 170 4.69 -21.94 -12.07
C ILE A 170 6.06 -22.53 -11.75
N GLU A 171 6.11 -23.68 -11.08
CA GLU A 171 7.35 -24.35 -10.69
C GLU A 171 8.20 -24.76 -11.89
N ASN A 172 7.55 -25.25 -12.97
CA ASN A 172 8.26 -25.65 -14.18
C ASN A 172 9.01 -24.50 -14.85
N ASN A 173 8.55 -23.26 -14.66
CA ASN A 173 9.21 -22.05 -15.16
C ASN A 173 10.37 -21.59 -14.27
N PHE A 174 10.59 -22.16 -13.10
CA PHE A 174 11.72 -21.80 -12.26
C PHE A 174 13.04 -22.36 -12.82
N SER A 175 14.10 -21.59 -12.65
CA SER A 175 15.44 -22.07 -12.99
C SER A 175 15.83 -23.29 -12.13
N LYS A 176 16.72 -24.12 -12.64
CA LYS A 176 17.26 -25.30 -11.89
C LYS A 176 17.77 -24.88 -10.51
N THR A 177 18.47 -23.77 -10.43
CA THR A 177 19.02 -23.24 -9.17
C THR A 177 17.90 -22.84 -8.20
N THR A 178 16.81 -22.22 -8.68
CA THR A 178 15.67 -21.86 -7.86
C THR A 178 15.01 -23.11 -7.28
N LYS A 179 14.74 -24.13 -8.11
CA LYS A 179 14.17 -25.41 -7.66
C LYS A 179 15.04 -26.10 -6.59
N GLN A 180 16.36 -26.10 -6.80
CA GLN A 180 17.30 -26.66 -5.81
C GLN A 180 17.27 -25.91 -4.47
N ARG A 181 17.15 -24.57 -4.51
CA ARG A 181 17.08 -23.75 -3.29
C ARG A 181 15.77 -23.96 -2.55
N ILE A 182 14.64 -24.07 -3.27
CA ILE A 182 13.34 -24.38 -2.67
C ILE A 182 13.42 -25.74 -1.95
N LYS A 183 13.85 -26.79 -2.65
CA LYS A 183 14.01 -28.13 -2.06
C LYS A 183 14.91 -28.12 -0.82
N LYS A 184 16.03 -27.39 -0.87
CA LYS A 184 16.93 -27.26 0.28
C LYS A 184 16.29 -26.51 1.44
N ALA A 185 15.41 -25.53 1.16
CA ALA A 185 14.71 -24.77 2.21
C ALA A 185 13.65 -25.65 2.92
N GLU A 186 13.01 -26.57 2.22
CA GLU A 186 12.05 -27.52 2.80
C GLU A 186 12.67 -28.37 3.91
N ASP A 187 13.97 -28.71 3.79
CA ASP A 187 14.70 -29.46 4.80
C ASP A 187 14.91 -28.69 6.12
N PHE A 188 14.69 -27.35 6.13
CA PHE A 188 14.90 -26.47 7.29
C PHE A 188 13.60 -25.94 7.92
N PHE A 189 12.46 -26.08 7.25
CA PHE A 189 11.18 -25.52 7.69
C PHE A 189 10.12 -26.57 8.00
N VAL A 190 10.55 -27.79 8.31
CA VAL A 190 9.66 -28.86 8.79
C VAL A 190 9.46 -28.76 10.31
#